data_15cd00919b139b4e544a885c54586146
#
_entry.id   15cd00919b139b4e544a885c54586146
#
_cell.length_a   1.000
_cell.length_b   1.000
_cell.length_c   1.000
_cell.angle_alpha   90.00
_cell.angle_beta   90.00
_cell.angle_gamma   90.00
#
_symmetry.space_group_name_H-M   'P 1'
#
loop_
_entity.id
_entity.type
_entity.pdbx_description
1 polymer ?
#
loop_
_entity_poly.entity_id
_entity_poly.type
_entity_poly.pdbx_seq_one_letter_code
_entity_poly.pdbx_strand_id
1 'polypeptide(L)'
;MSATASPKVSVIVPVHNTAQWLDRCVESVRAQTLRDIEIILVENRSTDASPELCDAYPAADARIRVLHLAEAGLSRARNAGLAVATAPYVGFVDSDDYIEPDMFRRLYDAAVESGAQIAYGDLIYEEEGTPQPAEPAGPVTVRTPDEVLCDLLLERISASACTKLFDRTLFEGLQFPLDVWFEDHRVVHEWVARCRRIAHVEKVCYHYVQRDGSICHSFSAPKHYHFFLANFERFEFVRRQRLFEGRTEQDAICDKLVRNCLYNFREAMRRRHAPDFAEAVADMRRKLARMYEVKAQLP
;
A
#
# COMPACT_ATOMS: atom_id res chain seq x y z
N MET A 1 -24.05 27.39 13.96
CA MET A 1 -22.93 26.50 13.75
C MET A 1 -23.49 25.27 13.05
N SER A 2 -23.22 25.10 11.74
CA SER A 2 -23.63 23.90 11.01
C SER A 2 -22.87 22.74 11.61
N ALA A 3 -23.56 21.67 12.03
CA ALA A 3 -22.92 20.44 12.45
C ALA A 3 -22.07 19.96 11.26
N THR A 4 -20.76 19.93 11.42
CA THR A 4 -19.87 19.31 10.43
C THR A 4 -20.30 17.86 10.29
N ALA A 5 -20.70 17.46 9.08
CA ALA A 5 -21.06 16.07 8.79
C ALA A 5 -19.88 15.17 9.20
N SER A 6 -20.18 14.02 9.81
CA SER A 6 -19.13 13.06 10.15
C SER A 6 -18.36 12.64 8.89
N PRO A 7 -17.03 12.57 8.91
CA PRO A 7 -16.26 12.23 7.73
C PRO A 7 -16.61 10.82 7.24
N LYS A 8 -16.64 10.65 5.94
CA LYS A 8 -16.85 9.37 5.23
C LYS A 8 -15.55 8.62 5.01
N VAL A 9 -14.47 9.36 4.78
CA VAL A 9 -13.13 8.83 4.52
C VAL A 9 -12.10 9.58 5.37
N SER A 10 -11.23 8.84 6.05
CA SER A 10 -10.00 9.35 6.65
C SER A 10 -8.87 9.14 5.65
N VAL A 11 -8.29 10.23 5.16
CA VAL A 11 -7.14 10.20 4.25
C VAL A 11 -5.87 10.39 5.06
N ILE A 12 -5.02 9.36 5.10
CA ILE A 12 -3.76 9.36 5.86
C ILE A 12 -2.62 9.63 4.90
N VAL A 13 -1.84 10.67 5.19
CA VAL A 13 -0.67 11.11 4.40
C VAL A 13 0.57 11.03 5.28
N PRO A 14 1.38 9.97 5.17
CA PRO A 14 2.69 9.91 5.83
C PRO A 14 3.66 10.87 5.14
N VAL A 15 4.32 11.73 5.92
CA VAL A 15 5.23 12.78 5.40
C VAL A 15 6.64 12.55 5.93
N HIS A 16 7.63 12.37 5.04
CA HIS A 16 9.04 12.26 5.42
C HIS A 16 9.96 12.79 4.34
N ASN A 17 10.57 13.96 4.58
CA ASN A 17 11.50 14.61 3.66
C ASN A 17 10.91 14.78 2.25
N THR A 18 9.71 15.34 2.17
CA THR A 18 8.97 15.55 0.92
C THR A 18 8.52 16.99 0.71
N ALA A 19 9.15 17.97 1.37
CA ALA A 19 8.76 19.38 1.30
C ALA A 19 8.55 19.90 -0.12
N GLN A 20 9.33 19.41 -1.08
CA GLN A 20 9.25 19.81 -2.50
C GLN A 20 7.95 19.38 -3.17
N TRP A 21 7.33 18.27 -2.76
CA TRP A 21 6.15 17.67 -3.39
C TRP A 21 4.88 17.80 -2.55
N LEU A 22 5.06 18.13 -1.26
CA LEU A 22 4.00 18.08 -0.25
C LEU A 22 2.81 18.98 -0.60
N ASP A 23 3.05 20.18 -1.12
CA ASP A 23 1.98 21.09 -1.53
C ASP A 23 1.10 20.48 -2.62
N ARG A 24 1.69 19.89 -3.66
CA ARG A 24 0.94 19.22 -4.73
C ARG A 24 0.10 18.06 -4.18
N CYS A 25 0.68 17.23 -3.33
CA CYS A 25 -0.01 16.12 -2.67
C CYS A 25 -1.21 16.61 -1.87
N VAL A 26 -0.98 17.52 -0.92
CA VAL A 26 -2.03 18.02 -0.01
C VAL A 26 -3.13 18.72 -0.77
N GLU A 27 -2.80 19.55 -1.77
CA GLU A 27 -3.80 20.23 -2.61
C GLU A 27 -4.65 19.21 -3.40
N SER A 28 -4.09 18.12 -3.91
CA SER A 28 -4.85 17.07 -4.61
C SER A 28 -5.87 16.39 -3.67
N VAL A 29 -5.52 16.20 -2.39
CA VAL A 29 -6.43 15.64 -1.38
C VAL A 29 -7.48 16.69 -0.95
N ARG A 30 -7.12 17.95 -0.77
CA ARG A 30 -8.05 19.05 -0.46
C ARG A 30 -9.06 19.28 -1.56
N ALA A 31 -8.65 19.12 -2.81
CA ALA A 31 -9.49 19.32 -4.00
C ALA A 31 -10.48 18.17 -4.27
N GLN A 32 -10.44 17.07 -3.49
CA GLN A 32 -11.35 15.95 -3.70
C GLN A 32 -12.82 16.39 -3.75
N THR A 33 -13.56 15.81 -4.71
CA THR A 33 -14.99 16.07 -4.88
C THR A 33 -15.84 15.49 -3.75
N LEU A 34 -15.34 14.45 -3.06
CA LEU A 34 -15.87 13.97 -1.79
C LEU A 34 -15.44 14.93 -0.68
N ARG A 35 -16.33 15.84 -0.26
CA ARG A 35 -16.00 16.88 0.73
C ARG A 35 -15.98 16.38 2.18
N ASP A 36 -16.77 15.36 2.49
CA ASP A 36 -16.89 14.77 3.83
C ASP A 36 -15.68 13.86 4.12
N ILE A 37 -14.48 14.43 4.12
CA ILE A 37 -13.22 13.73 4.45
C ILE A 37 -12.52 14.41 5.61
N GLU A 38 -11.78 13.66 6.40
CA GLU A 38 -10.73 14.17 7.27
C GLU A 38 -9.37 13.85 6.66
N ILE A 39 -8.41 14.74 6.82
CA ILE A 39 -7.05 14.60 6.27
C ILE A 39 -6.08 14.55 7.45
N ILE A 40 -5.32 13.46 7.54
CA ILE A 40 -4.40 13.22 8.65
C ILE A 40 -2.98 13.22 8.08
N LEU A 41 -2.29 14.35 8.22
CA LEU A 41 -0.87 14.44 7.89
C LEU A 41 -0.07 13.86 9.06
N VAL A 42 0.75 12.86 8.78
CA VAL A 42 1.59 12.24 9.80
C VAL A 42 3.04 12.59 9.49
N GLU A 43 3.52 13.66 10.12
CA GLU A 43 4.90 14.08 10.04
C GLU A 43 5.80 13.05 10.73
N ASN A 44 6.66 12.43 9.95
CA ASN A 44 7.39 11.22 10.26
C ASN A 44 8.89 11.53 10.48
N ARG A 45 9.18 12.55 11.35
CA ARG A 45 10.52 12.97 11.72
C ARG A 45 11.37 13.42 10.53
N SER A 46 10.82 14.34 9.74
CA SER A 46 11.57 14.96 8.62
C SER A 46 12.69 15.87 9.11
N THR A 47 13.66 16.11 8.24
CA THR A 47 14.82 16.99 8.47
C THR A 47 14.88 18.16 7.47
N ASP A 48 13.91 18.22 6.55
CA ASP A 48 13.70 19.32 5.60
C ASP A 48 12.57 20.25 6.11
N ALA A 49 11.99 21.08 5.25
CA ALA A 49 10.91 22.01 5.60
C ALA A 49 9.52 21.34 5.73
N SER A 50 9.43 20.00 5.65
CA SER A 50 8.13 19.30 5.74
C SER A 50 7.39 19.54 7.04
N PRO A 51 8.02 19.59 8.25
CA PRO A 51 7.32 19.85 9.51
C PRO A 51 6.59 21.21 9.51
N GLU A 52 7.30 22.27 9.10
CA GLU A 52 6.76 23.63 9.06
C GLU A 52 5.60 23.75 8.06
N LEU A 53 5.71 23.09 6.91
CA LEU A 53 4.62 23.03 5.92
C LEU A 53 3.42 22.28 6.49
N CYS A 54 3.60 21.13 7.14
CA CYS A 54 2.52 20.39 7.77
C CYS A 54 1.75 21.26 8.76
N ASP A 55 2.45 22.01 9.62
CA ASP A 55 1.85 22.85 10.65
C ASP A 55 1.08 24.04 10.10
N ALA A 56 1.36 24.46 8.87
CA ALA A 56 0.65 25.57 8.23
C ALA A 56 -0.71 25.18 7.65
N TYR A 57 -0.92 23.94 7.22
CA TYR A 57 -2.16 23.52 6.52
C TYR A 57 -3.44 23.60 7.35
N PRO A 58 -3.47 23.27 8.67
CA PRO A 58 -4.71 23.36 9.47
C PRO A 58 -5.33 24.77 9.52
N ALA A 59 -4.52 25.82 9.37
CA ALA A 59 -5.01 27.19 9.29
C ALA A 59 -5.77 27.47 7.98
N ALA A 60 -5.45 26.74 6.90
CA ALA A 60 -6.06 26.91 5.60
C ALA A 60 -7.27 25.95 5.37
N ASP A 61 -7.29 24.80 6.08
CA ASP A 61 -8.36 23.81 5.93
C ASP A 61 -8.62 23.07 7.25
N ALA A 62 -9.76 23.29 7.86
CA ALA A 62 -10.15 22.72 9.15
C ALA A 62 -10.34 21.19 9.13
N ARG A 63 -10.35 20.55 7.95
CA ARG A 63 -10.38 19.09 7.81
C ARG A 63 -9.02 18.44 8.06
N ILE A 64 -7.95 19.24 8.07
CA ILE A 64 -6.57 18.76 8.23
C ILE A 64 -6.20 18.72 9.71
N ARG A 65 -5.62 17.59 10.11
CA ARG A 65 -4.99 17.38 11.40
C ARG A 65 -3.56 16.89 11.18
N VAL A 66 -2.63 17.35 12.01
CA VAL A 66 -1.21 16.95 11.96
C VAL A 66 -0.85 16.11 13.17
N LEU A 67 -0.08 15.05 12.96
CA LEU A 67 0.56 14.25 13.99
C LEU A 67 2.07 14.31 13.76
N HIS A 68 2.85 14.53 14.81
CA HIS A 68 4.32 14.47 14.76
C HIS A 68 4.80 13.21 15.47
N LEU A 69 5.61 12.39 14.77
CA LEU A 69 6.17 11.17 15.35
C LEU A 69 7.55 11.42 15.96
N ALA A 70 7.80 10.78 17.11
CA ALA A 70 9.12 10.79 17.75
C ALA A 70 10.13 9.88 17.04
N GLU A 71 9.65 8.83 16.37
CA GLU A 71 10.45 7.84 15.65
C GLU A 71 10.01 7.74 14.19
N ALA A 72 10.96 7.76 13.26
CA ALA A 72 10.69 7.60 11.85
C ALA A 72 10.28 6.15 11.49
N GLY A 73 9.45 6.02 10.44
CA GLY A 73 9.06 4.74 9.88
C GLY A 73 7.71 4.82 9.15
N LEU A 74 7.67 4.41 7.88
CA LEU A 74 6.45 4.50 7.06
C LEU A 74 5.27 3.74 7.68
N SER A 75 5.52 2.50 8.13
CA SER A 75 4.50 1.71 8.85
C SER A 75 4.04 2.39 10.15
N ARG A 76 4.97 3.00 10.91
CA ARG A 76 4.63 3.75 12.12
C ARG A 76 3.71 4.91 11.79
N ALA A 77 4.01 5.67 10.72
CA ALA A 77 3.21 6.79 10.30
C ALA A 77 1.81 6.37 9.85
N ARG A 78 1.68 5.33 9.03
CA ARG A 78 0.38 4.81 8.62
C ARG A 78 -0.43 4.28 9.82
N ASN A 79 0.20 3.53 10.72
CA ASN A 79 -0.46 3.01 11.92
C ASN A 79 -0.87 4.12 12.90
N ALA A 80 -0.07 5.17 13.06
CA ALA A 80 -0.43 6.34 13.88
C ALA A 80 -1.64 7.09 13.30
N GLY A 81 -1.68 7.25 11.98
CA GLY A 81 -2.85 7.80 11.28
C GLY A 81 -4.10 6.95 11.49
N LEU A 82 -3.98 5.62 11.35
CA LEU A 82 -5.07 4.66 11.62
C LEU A 82 -5.61 4.75 13.04
N ALA A 83 -4.74 4.93 14.03
CA ALA A 83 -5.12 5.01 15.44
C ALA A 83 -6.03 6.22 15.76
N VAL A 84 -5.98 7.28 14.96
CA VAL A 84 -6.77 8.51 15.16
C VAL A 84 -7.84 8.71 14.09
N ALA A 85 -7.89 7.87 13.07
CA ALA A 85 -8.89 7.89 12.00
C ALA A 85 -10.30 7.65 12.59
N THR A 86 -11.27 8.52 12.23
CA THR A 86 -12.63 8.46 12.77
C THR A 86 -13.66 8.00 11.74
N ALA A 87 -13.36 8.14 10.45
CA ALA A 87 -14.26 7.75 9.38
C ALA A 87 -14.41 6.22 9.24
N PRO A 88 -15.54 5.74 8.67
CA PRO A 88 -15.75 4.31 8.42
C PRO A 88 -14.80 3.74 7.35
N TYR A 89 -14.32 4.57 6.44
CA TYR A 89 -13.35 4.17 5.41
C TYR A 89 -12.03 4.91 5.56
N VAL A 90 -10.94 4.27 5.17
CA VAL A 90 -9.58 4.82 5.21
C VAL A 90 -8.92 4.69 3.86
N GLY A 91 -8.27 5.76 3.41
CA GLY A 91 -7.37 5.77 2.25
C GLY A 91 -5.99 6.32 2.63
N PHE A 92 -4.99 6.00 1.82
CA PHE A 92 -3.61 6.45 2.00
C PHE A 92 -3.15 7.21 0.76
N VAL A 93 -2.34 8.24 0.95
CA VAL A 93 -1.67 8.97 -0.14
C VAL A 93 -0.23 9.23 0.30
N ASP A 94 0.74 8.79 -0.47
CA ASP A 94 2.15 9.08 -0.19
C ASP A 94 2.45 10.55 -0.55
N SER A 95 3.22 11.23 0.28
CA SER A 95 3.37 12.69 0.24
C SER A 95 4.18 13.24 -0.95
N ASP A 96 4.78 12.37 -1.74
CA ASP A 96 5.47 12.68 -3.01
C ASP A 96 4.61 12.42 -4.26
N ASP A 97 3.42 11.86 -4.07
CA ASP A 97 2.44 11.52 -5.12
C ASP A 97 1.26 12.51 -5.14
N TYR A 98 0.31 12.29 -6.04
CA TYR A 98 -0.96 13.02 -6.06
C TYR A 98 -2.11 12.18 -6.65
N ILE A 99 -3.34 12.65 -6.47
CA ILE A 99 -4.54 11.89 -6.84
C ILE A 99 -5.51 12.72 -7.67
N GLU A 100 -6.28 12.04 -8.52
CA GLU A 100 -7.35 12.66 -9.30
C GLU A 100 -8.46 13.24 -8.41
N PRO A 101 -9.11 14.35 -8.81
CA PRO A 101 -10.08 15.05 -7.96
C PRO A 101 -11.29 14.22 -7.54
N ASP A 102 -11.63 13.17 -8.25
CA ASP A 102 -12.80 12.32 -7.98
C ASP A 102 -12.44 10.92 -7.43
N MET A 103 -11.16 10.64 -7.16
CA MET A 103 -10.70 9.33 -6.74
C MET A 103 -11.46 8.80 -5.52
N PHE A 104 -11.43 9.53 -4.40
CA PHE A 104 -12.11 9.07 -3.18
C PHE A 104 -13.64 9.08 -3.31
N ARG A 105 -14.22 9.94 -4.14
CA ARG A 105 -15.64 9.90 -4.45
C ARG A 105 -16.02 8.57 -5.10
N ARG A 106 -15.31 8.18 -6.16
CA ARG A 106 -15.61 6.98 -6.93
C ARG A 106 -15.36 5.70 -6.13
N LEU A 107 -14.25 5.64 -5.40
CA LEU A 107 -13.95 4.49 -4.55
C LEU A 107 -14.98 4.34 -3.42
N TYR A 108 -15.40 5.46 -2.81
CA TYR A 108 -16.40 5.46 -1.76
C TYR A 108 -17.78 5.02 -2.28
N ASP A 109 -18.23 5.60 -3.38
CA ASP A 109 -19.52 5.26 -3.98
C ASP A 109 -19.54 3.77 -4.38
N ALA A 110 -18.46 3.27 -5.02
CA ALA A 110 -18.31 1.86 -5.37
C ALA A 110 -18.33 0.93 -4.15
N ALA A 111 -17.65 1.29 -3.05
CA ALA A 111 -17.64 0.51 -1.82
C ALA A 111 -19.03 0.45 -1.18
N VAL A 112 -19.71 1.60 -1.07
CA VAL A 112 -21.04 1.68 -0.43
C VAL A 112 -22.11 0.97 -1.27
N GLU A 113 -22.16 1.22 -2.57
CA GLU A 113 -23.19 0.64 -3.46
C GLU A 113 -23.07 -0.88 -3.60
N SER A 114 -21.83 -1.41 -3.60
CA SER A 114 -21.58 -2.85 -3.70
C SER A 114 -21.55 -3.57 -2.35
N GLY A 115 -21.43 -2.83 -1.23
CA GLY A 115 -21.15 -3.39 0.10
C GLY A 115 -19.75 -4.01 0.19
N ALA A 116 -18.78 -3.49 -0.59
CA ALA A 116 -17.41 -3.94 -0.59
C ALA A 116 -16.62 -3.37 0.60
N GLN A 117 -15.77 -4.19 1.21
CA GLN A 117 -14.87 -3.77 2.27
C GLN A 117 -13.57 -3.14 1.73
N ILE A 118 -13.20 -3.41 0.49
CA ILE A 118 -12.13 -2.72 -0.23
C ILE A 118 -12.68 -2.26 -1.57
N ALA A 119 -12.44 -1.00 -1.93
CA ALA A 119 -12.55 -0.52 -3.31
C ALA A 119 -11.15 -0.11 -3.78
N TYR A 120 -10.79 -0.44 -5.03
CA TYR A 120 -9.49 -0.07 -5.56
C TYR A 120 -9.57 0.44 -6.99
N GLY A 121 -8.64 1.33 -7.33
CA GLY A 121 -8.44 1.86 -8.67
C GLY A 121 -7.09 1.48 -9.24
N ASP A 122 -6.80 2.00 -10.41
CA ASP A 122 -5.55 1.76 -11.11
C ASP A 122 -4.47 2.79 -10.72
N LEU A 123 -3.22 2.49 -11.08
CA LEU A 123 -2.04 3.30 -10.82
C LEU A 123 -1.50 3.85 -12.13
N ILE A 124 -1.23 5.14 -12.18
CA ILE A 124 -0.47 5.77 -13.26
C ILE A 124 0.97 5.95 -12.81
N TYR A 125 1.91 5.40 -13.57
CA TYR A 125 3.34 5.68 -13.40
C TYR A 125 3.71 6.89 -14.24
N GLU A 126 4.31 7.90 -13.62
CA GLU A 126 4.82 9.06 -14.33
C GLU A 126 6.23 9.45 -13.85
N GLU A 127 7.04 9.92 -14.77
CA GLU A 127 8.33 10.50 -14.42
C GLU A 127 8.14 11.93 -13.88
N GLU A 128 8.95 12.32 -12.91
CA GLU A 128 8.91 13.66 -12.33
C GLU A 128 8.96 14.76 -13.43
N GLY A 129 8.00 15.67 -13.36
CA GLY A 129 7.88 16.75 -14.34
C GLY A 129 7.19 16.38 -15.67
N THR A 130 6.71 15.14 -15.82
CA THR A 130 6.00 14.67 -17.01
C THR A 130 4.61 14.12 -16.63
N PRO A 131 3.65 15.00 -16.25
CA PRO A 131 2.32 14.57 -15.85
C PRO A 131 1.61 13.78 -16.94
N GLN A 132 1.01 12.66 -16.56
CA GLN A 132 0.18 11.87 -17.47
C GLN A 132 -1.28 12.33 -17.34
N PRO A 133 -2.01 12.48 -18.46
CA PRO A 133 -3.42 12.85 -18.41
C PRO A 133 -4.24 11.73 -17.76
N ALA A 134 -5.18 12.13 -16.89
CA ALA A 134 -6.18 11.21 -16.38
C ALA A 134 -7.05 10.68 -17.52
N GLU A 135 -7.35 9.40 -17.47
CA GLU A 135 -8.38 8.82 -18.32
C GLU A 135 -9.74 8.88 -17.61
N PRO A 136 -10.86 9.02 -18.38
CA PRO A 136 -12.18 8.93 -17.77
C PRO A 136 -12.34 7.60 -17.03
N ALA A 137 -12.92 7.64 -15.84
CA ALA A 137 -13.17 6.42 -15.08
C ALA A 137 -14.06 5.45 -15.84
N GLY A 138 -13.68 4.19 -15.80
CA GLY A 138 -14.42 3.08 -16.38
C GLY A 138 -15.49 2.51 -15.46
N PRO A 139 -16.02 1.33 -15.78
CA PRO A 139 -17.05 0.66 -14.99
C PRO A 139 -16.53 0.20 -13.63
N VAL A 140 -17.49 -0.06 -12.73
CA VAL A 140 -17.25 -0.72 -11.45
C VAL A 140 -17.54 -2.21 -11.59
N THR A 141 -16.55 -3.02 -11.20
CA THR A 141 -16.68 -4.48 -11.18
C THR A 141 -16.58 -4.99 -9.75
N VAL A 142 -17.58 -5.75 -9.30
CA VAL A 142 -17.54 -6.40 -7.98
C VAL A 142 -16.88 -7.76 -8.11
N ARG A 143 -15.87 -8.00 -7.28
CA ARG A 143 -15.02 -9.20 -7.33
C ARG A 143 -15.06 -9.95 -6.00
N THR A 144 -14.80 -11.25 -6.06
CA THR A 144 -14.59 -12.07 -4.88
C THR A 144 -13.18 -11.90 -4.30
N PRO A 145 -12.97 -12.14 -2.99
CA PRO A 145 -11.62 -12.14 -2.41
C PRO A 145 -10.65 -13.09 -3.11
N ASP A 146 -11.10 -14.27 -3.53
CA ASP A 146 -10.28 -15.26 -4.24
C ASP A 146 -9.75 -14.72 -5.57
N GLU A 147 -10.60 -14.07 -6.37
CA GLU A 147 -10.17 -13.46 -7.64
C GLU A 147 -9.14 -12.36 -7.43
N VAL A 148 -9.37 -11.50 -6.43
CA VAL A 148 -8.44 -10.40 -6.12
C VAL A 148 -7.15 -10.92 -5.50
N LEU A 149 -7.21 -11.93 -4.62
CA LEU A 149 -6.02 -12.60 -4.08
C LEU A 149 -5.18 -13.26 -5.17
N CYS A 150 -5.83 -13.96 -6.10
CA CYS A 150 -5.13 -14.58 -7.23
C CYS A 150 -4.34 -13.52 -8.03
N ASP A 151 -5.01 -12.43 -8.40
CA ASP A 151 -4.36 -11.37 -9.18
C ASP A 151 -3.29 -10.62 -8.38
N LEU A 152 -3.49 -10.41 -7.08
CA LEU A 152 -2.53 -9.78 -6.19
C LEU A 152 -1.26 -10.65 -6.01
N LEU A 153 -1.44 -11.97 -5.81
CA LEU A 153 -0.33 -12.92 -5.62
C LEU A 153 0.43 -13.19 -6.93
N LEU A 154 -0.24 -13.07 -8.07
CA LEU A 154 0.37 -13.13 -9.40
C LEU A 154 0.93 -11.77 -9.87
N GLU A 155 0.80 -10.71 -9.06
CA GLU A 155 1.23 -9.33 -9.36
C GLU A 155 0.58 -8.76 -10.64
N ARG A 156 -0.67 -9.13 -10.91
CA ARG A 156 -1.50 -8.52 -11.96
C ARG A 156 -2.13 -7.22 -11.51
N ILE A 157 -2.30 -7.04 -10.20
CA ILE A 157 -2.75 -5.79 -9.56
C ILE A 157 -1.73 -5.35 -8.51
N SER A 158 -1.68 -4.04 -8.27
CA SER A 158 -0.74 -3.46 -7.30
C SER A 158 -1.10 -3.86 -5.86
N ALA A 159 -0.07 -4.21 -5.07
CA ALA A 159 -0.19 -4.38 -3.62
C ALA A 159 -0.18 -3.03 -2.86
N SER A 160 0.06 -1.89 -3.54
CA SER A 160 0.09 -0.59 -2.88
C SER A 160 -1.21 -0.33 -2.12
N ALA A 161 -1.10 0.15 -0.88
CA ALA A 161 -2.24 0.60 -0.10
C ALA A 161 -2.86 1.89 -0.66
N CYS A 162 -2.07 2.70 -1.38
CA CYS A 162 -2.48 4.03 -1.84
C CYS A 162 -3.50 4.01 -2.98
N THR A 163 -3.62 2.91 -3.73
CA THR A 163 -4.66 2.76 -4.76
C THR A 163 -6.00 2.28 -4.21
N LYS A 164 -6.14 2.17 -2.89
CA LYS A 164 -7.26 1.48 -2.24
C LYS A 164 -7.96 2.33 -1.20
N LEU A 165 -9.25 2.11 -1.08
CA LEU A 165 -10.09 2.55 0.03
C LEU A 165 -10.49 1.32 0.83
N PHE A 166 -10.27 1.34 2.14
CA PHE A 166 -10.50 0.22 3.04
C PHE A 166 -11.61 0.53 4.03
N ASP A 167 -12.51 -0.43 4.28
CA ASP A 167 -13.31 -0.41 5.50
C ASP A 167 -12.37 -0.44 6.71
N ARG A 168 -12.53 0.51 7.63
CA ARG A 168 -11.61 0.69 8.77
C ARG A 168 -11.53 -0.54 9.68
N THR A 169 -12.57 -1.36 9.73
CA THR A 169 -12.59 -2.59 10.54
C THR A 169 -11.58 -3.63 10.09
N LEU A 170 -11.10 -3.58 8.84
CA LEU A 170 -10.06 -4.48 8.35
C LEU A 170 -8.73 -4.34 9.09
N PHE A 171 -8.47 -3.18 9.70
CA PHE A 171 -7.25 -2.91 10.46
C PHE A 171 -7.31 -3.39 11.91
N GLU A 172 -8.46 -3.90 12.38
CA GLU A 172 -8.59 -4.45 13.73
C GLU A 172 -7.75 -5.72 13.88
N GLY A 173 -6.76 -5.65 14.79
CA GLY A 173 -5.84 -6.76 15.06
C GLY A 173 -4.86 -7.10 13.93
N LEU A 174 -4.83 -6.30 12.84
CA LEU A 174 -3.88 -6.46 11.75
C LEU A 174 -3.50 -5.08 11.18
N GLN A 175 -2.32 -4.61 11.49
CA GLN A 175 -1.78 -3.33 11.07
C GLN A 175 -0.57 -3.51 10.14
N PHE A 176 -0.03 -2.41 9.64
CA PHE A 176 1.23 -2.45 8.89
C PHE A 176 2.37 -2.97 9.78
N PRO A 177 3.15 -3.96 9.32
CA PRO A 177 4.29 -4.49 10.07
C PRO A 177 5.39 -3.42 10.24
N LEU A 178 5.94 -3.31 11.45
CA LEU A 178 6.95 -2.30 11.76
C LEU A 178 8.35 -2.73 11.28
N ASP A 179 9.20 -1.74 11.04
CA ASP A 179 10.64 -1.92 10.79
C ASP A 179 10.95 -2.79 9.57
N VAL A 180 10.10 -2.73 8.55
CA VAL A 180 10.24 -3.49 7.31
C VAL A 180 10.13 -2.58 6.08
N TRP A 181 10.76 -3.00 4.98
CA TRP A 181 10.50 -2.48 3.65
C TRP A 181 9.38 -3.28 3.01
N PHE A 182 8.59 -2.64 2.13
CA PHE A 182 7.48 -3.28 1.41
C PHE A 182 6.39 -3.81 2.34
N GLU A 183 6.01 -3.00 3.32
CA GLU A 183 5.02 -3.31 4.36
C GLU A 183 3.63 -3.64 3.78
N ASP A 184 3.24 -2.99 2.70
CA ASP A 184 2.00 -3.25 1.97
C ASP A 184 2.03 -4.62 1.28
N HIS A 185 3.14 -5.00 0.64
CA HIS A 185 3.34 -6.36 0.12
C HIS A 185 3.19 -7.43 1.19
N ARG A 186 3.47 -7.10 2.46
CA ARG A 186 3.43 -8.05 3.58
C ARG A 186 2.04 -8.20 4.19
N VAL A 187 1.13 -7.25 3.99
CA VAL A 187 -0.13 -7.23 4.75
C VAL A 187 -1.39 -7.12 3.88
N VAL A 188 -1.35 -6.48 2.71
CA VAL A 188 -2.56 -6.22 1.90
C VAL A 188 -3.29 -7.50 1.51
N HIS A 189 -2.57 -8.59 1.21
CA HIS A 189 -3.19 -9.88 0.89
C HIS A 189 -3.99 -10.46 2.08
N GLU A 190 -3.60 -10.17 3.32
CA GLU A 190 -4.34 -10.61 4.51
C GLU A 190 -5.63 -9.79 4.69
N TRP A 191 -5.63 -8.48 4.41
CA TRP A 191 -6.85 -7.68 4.40
C TRP A 191 -7.81 -8.11 3.29
N VAL A 192 -7.29 -8.38 2.09
CA VAL A 192 -8.09 -8.94 0.97
C VAL A 192 -8.78 -10.24 1.39
N ALA A 193 -8.05 -11.15 2.06
CA ALA A 193 -8.61 -12.43 2.52
C ALA A 193 -9.71 -12.28 3.59
N ARG A 194 -9.77 -11.15 4.32
CA ARG A 194 -10.82 -10.85 5.30
C ARG A 194 -12.11 -10.31 4.67
N CYS A 195 -12.06 -9.89 3.41
CA CYS A 195 -13.20 -9.32 2.71
C CYS A 195 -14.23 -10.38 2.31
N ARG A 196 -15.46 -9.95 2.10
CA ARG A 196 -16.51 -10.71 1.42
C ARG A 196 -16.71 -10.23 -0.01
N ARG A 197 -16.51 -8.94 -0.24
CA ARG A 197 -16.64 -8.29 -1.55
C ARG A 197 -15.58 -7.24 -1.72
N ILE A 198 -15.10 -7.08 -2.94
CA ILE A 198 -14.12 -6.07 -3.31
C ILE A 198 -14.61 -5.41 -4.59
N ALA A 199 -14.57 -4.08 -4.67
CA ALA A 199 -14.94 -3.34 -5.86
C ALA A 199 -13.68 -2.87 -6.60
N HIS A 200 -13.61 -3.11 -7.90
CA HIS A 200 -12.63 -2.51 -8.80
C HIS A 200 -13.29 -1.39 -9.58
N VAL A 201 -12.73 -0.19 -9.54
CA VAL A 201 -13.13 0.96 -10.32
C VAL A 201 -12.04 1.20 -11.36
N GLU A 202 -12.31 0.82 -12.61
CA GLU A 202 -11.32 0.98 -13.68
C GLU A 202 -10.93 2.46 -13.86
N LYS A 203 -9.65 2.72 -14.10
CA LYS A 203 -9.11 4.05 -14.48
C LYS A 203 -9.32 5.15 -13.42
N VAL A 204 -9.61 4.81 -12.16
CA VAL A 204 -9.51 5.76 -11.07
C VAL A 204 -8.04 5.89 -10.67
N CYS A 205 -7.50 7.07 -10.87
CA CYS A 205 -6.07 7.24 -10.97
C CYS A 205 -5.44 7.80 -9.69
N TYR A 206 -4.47 7.05 -9.22
CA TYR A 206 -3.43 7.47 -8.31
C TYR A 206 -2.15 7.70 -9.12
N HIS A 207 -1.56 8.89 -9.09
CA HIS A 207 -0.35 9.24 -9.81
C HIS A 207 0.88 8.92 -8.96
N TYR A 208 1.55 7.81 -9.31
CA TYR A 208 2.82 7.42 -8.69
C TYR A 208 3.98 8.12 -9.41
N VAL A 209 4.60 9.08 -8.73
CA VAL A 209 5.66 9.91 -9.30
C VAL A 209 7.03 9.26 -9.08
N GLN A 210 7.64 8.80 -10.15
CA GLN A 210 8.99 8.24 -10.13
C GLN A 210 10.00 9.38 -10.05
N ARG A 211 10.75 9.43 -8.97
CA ARG A 211 11.78 10.45 -8.71
C ARG A 211 13.10 9.83 -8.29
N ASP A 212 14.19 10.56 -8.52
CA ASP A 212 15.49 10.18 -7.98
C ASP A 212 15.45 10.13 -6.45
N GLY A 213 16.06 9.09 -5.87
CA GLY A 213 16.05 8.86 -4.42
C GLY A 213 14.81 8.18 -3.85
N SER A 214 13.79 7.85 -4.68
CA SER A 214 12.67 7.01 -4.26
C SER A 214 13.14 5.67 -3.71
N ILE A 215 12.39 5.17 -2.72
CA ILE A 215 12.64 3.86 -2.09
C ILE A 215 12.72 2.74 -3.15
N CYS A 216 11.91 2.82 -4.19
CA CYS A 216 11.83 1.81 -5.25
C CYS A 216 12.94 1.89 -6.31
N HIS A 217 13.67 3.02 -6.42
CA HIS A 217 14.72 3.20 -7.42
C HIS A 217 16.09 2.62 -7.02
N SER A 218 16.36 2.45 -5.73
CA SER A 218 17.65 1.93 -5.25
C SER A 218 17.48 0.65 -4.42
N PHE A 219 17.57 -0.51 -5.07
CA PHE A 219 17.51 -1.80 -4.37
C PHE A 219 18.88 -2.19 -3.81
N SER A 220 19.03 -2.09 -2.49
CA SER A 220 20.16 -2.61 -1.72
C SER A 220 19.97 -4.09 -1.37
N ALA A 221 21.04 -4.77 -0.89
CA ALA A 221 20.93 -6.15 -0.42
C ALA A 221 19.88 -6.33 0.70
N PRO A 222 19.76 -5.45 1.71
CA PRO A 222 18.68 -5.49 2.70
C PRO A 222 17.29 -5.35 2.08
N LYS A 223 17.08 -4.46 1.11
CA LYS A 223 15.79 -4.34 0.42
C LYS A 223 15.40 -5.62 -0.33
N HIS A 224 16.33 -6.26 -1.01
CA HIS A 224 16.09 -7.56 -1.63
C HIS A 224 15.75 -8.63 -0.59
N TYR A 225 16.39 -8.62 0.57
CA TYR A 225 16.04 -9.53 1.66
C TYR A 225 14.61 -9.30 2.17
N HIS A 226 14.20 -8.06 2.41
CA HIS A 226 12.84 -7.74 2.84
C HIS A 226 11.79 -8.10 1.79
N PHE A 227 12.06 -7.86 0.50
CA PHE A 227 11.15 -8.25 -0.56
C PHE A 227 11.06 -9.78 -0.72
N PHE A 228 12.18 -10.48 -0.50
CA PHE A 228 12.19 -11.93 -0.38
C PHE A 228 11.27 -12.40 0.76
N LEU A 229 11.40 -11.81 1.95
CA LEU A 229 10.58 -12.15 3.11
C LEU A 229 9.09 -11.92 2.82
N ALA A 230 8.73 -10.80 2.20
CA ALA A 230 7.35 -10.53 1.82
C ALA A 230 6.76 -11.62 0.90
N ASN A 231 7.53 -12.08 -0.10
CA ASN A 231 7.09 -13.17 -0.98
C ASN A 231 7.05 -14.52 -0.28
N PHE A 232 8.00 -14.80 0.62
CA PHE A 232 7.99 -16.02 1.42
C PHE A 232 6.79 -16.05 2.38
N GLU A 233 6.46 -14.95 3.03
CA GLU A 233 5.30 -14.83 3.92
C GLU A 233 3.98 -15.04 3.16
N ARG A 234 3.85 -14.49 1.96
CA ARG A 234 2.72 -14.76 1.05
C ARG A 234 2.61 -16.24 0.70
N PHE A 235 3.73 -16.90 0.41
CA PHE A 235 3.76 -18.34 0.14
C PHE A 235 3.28 -19.14 1.36
N GLU A 236 3.78 -18.83 2.56
CA GLU A 236 3.35 -19.47 3.80
C GLU A 236 1.87 -19.16 4.14
N PHE A 237 1.40 -17.96 3.79
CA PHE A 237 0.00 -17.58 3.95
C PHE A 237 -0.92 -18.43 3.08
N VAL A 238 -0.62 -18.53 1.78
CA VAL A 238 -1.38 -19.39 0.83
C VAL A 238 -1.45 -20.82 1.34
N ARG A 239 -0.31 -21.36 1.77
CA ARG A 239 -0.22 -22.72 2.31
C ARG A 239 -1.01 -22.91 3.62
N ARG A 240 -0.84 -22.03 4.59
CA ARG A 240 -1.50 -22.13 5.91
C ARG A 240 -3.02 -22.00 5.81
N GLN A 241 -3.49 -21.13 4.93
CA GLN A 241 -4.91 -20.90 4.69
C GLN A 241 -5.52 -21.90 3.69
N ARG A 242 -4.70 -22.79 3.12
CA ARG A 242 -5.11 -23.78 2.10
C ARG A 242 -5.81 -23.12 0.91
N LEU A 243 -5.35 -21.92 0.53
CA LEU A 243 -5.94 -21.15 -0.56
C LEU A 243 -5.64 -21.82 -1.91
N PHE A 244 -6.64 -21.84 -2.78
CA PHE A 244 -6.55 -22.40 -4.13
C PHE A 244 -6.23 -23.91 -4.19
N GLU A 245 -6.36 -24.66 -3.08
CA GLU A 245 -6.02 -26.08 -3.00
C GLU A 245 -6.78 -26.88 -4.06
N GLY A 246 -6.03 -27.67 -4.87
CA GLY A 246 -6.57 -28.45 -5.98
C GLY A 246 -7.00 -27.63 -7.21
N ARG A 247 -6.68 -26.35 -7.27
CA ARG A 247 -6.98 -25.47 -8.41
C ARG A 247 -5.71 -25.17 -9.20
N THR A 248 -5.85 -24.91 -10.51
CA THR A 248 -4.73 -24.57 -11.41
C THR A 248 -3.97 -23.31 -10.99
N GLU A 249 -4.67 -22.36 -10.31
CA GLU A 249 -4.09 -21.13 -9.79
C GLU A 249 -3.06 -21.39 -8.69
N GLN A 250 -3.17 -22.48 -7.93
CA GLN A 250 -2.25 -22.83 -6.86
C GLN A 250 -0.82 -22.96 -7.36
N ASP A 251 -0.64 -23.73 -8.43
CA ASP A 251 0.69 -23.93 -9.03
C ASP A 251 1.26 -22.63 -9.59
N ALA A 252 0.44 -21.86 -10.31
CA ALA A 252 0.86 -20.59 -10.87
C ALA A 252 1.31 -19.59 -9.79
N ILE A 253 0.57 -19.52 -8.68
CA ILE A 253 0.90 -18.65 -7.52
C ILE A 253 2.18 -19.14 -6.85
N CYS A 254 2.27 -20.43 -6.54
CA CYS A 254 3.48 -21.00 -5.94
C CYS A 254 4.71 -20.78 -6.80
N ASP A 255 4.60 -20.98 -8.11
CA ASP A 255 5.69 -20.74 -9.08
C ASP A 255 6.11 -19.28 -9.12
N LYS A 256 5.15 -18.36 -9.12
CA LYS A 256 5.44 -16.92 -9.11
C LYS A 256 6.19 -16.54 -7.84
N LEU A 257 5.71 -16.95 -6.66
CA LEU A 257 6.32 -16.60 -5.39
C LEU A 257 7.72 -17.23 -5.22
N VAL A 258 7.91 -18.48 -5.66
CA VAL A 258 9.24 -19.13 -5.69
C VAL A 258 10.20 -18.38 -6.62
N ARG A 259 9.76 -18.01 -7.83
CA ARG A 259 10.59 -17.23 -8.77
C ARG A 259 10.96 -15.86 -8.20
N ASN A 260 10.04 -15.16 -7.56
CA ASN A 260 10.32 -13.89 -6.90
C ASN A 260 11.34 -14.03 -5.77
N CYS A 261 11.19 -15.07 -4.92
CA CYS A 261 12.16 -15.36 -3.88
C CYS A 261 13.54 -15.69 -4.46
N LEU A 262 13.61 -16.51 -5.50
CA LEU A 262 14.87 -16.88 -6.14
C LEU A 262 15.55 -15.68 -6.81
N TYR A 263 14.79 -14.81 -7.47
CA TYR A 263 15.31 -13.57 -8.04
C TYR A 263 15.93 -12.68 -6.96
N ASN A 264 15.19 -12.39 -5.89
CA ASN A 264 15.67 -11.54 -4.82
C ASN A 264 16.87 -12.14 -4.06
N PHE A 265 16.92 -13.46 -3.90
CA PHE A 265 18.09 -14.14 -3.36
C PHE A 265 19.32 -13.93 -4.24
N ARG A 266 19.21 -14.09 -5.56
CA ARG A 266 20.32 -13.87 -6.50
C ARG A 266 20.81 -12.43 -6.48
N GLU A 267 19.89 -11.46 -6.47
CA GLU A 267 20.23 -10.04 -6.43
C GLU A 267 20.87 -9.63 -5.10
N ALA A 268 20.36 -10.15 -3.98
CA ALA A 268 20.98 -9.96 -2.67
C ALA A 268 22.42 -10.52 -2.63
N MET A 269 22.62 -11.71 -3.22
CA MET A 269 23.95 -12.33 -3.32
C MET A 269 24.94 -11.53 -4.17
N ARG A 270 24.49 -10.89 -5.25
CA ARG A 270 25.32 -10.02 -6.10
C ARG A 270 25.79 -8.76 -5.38
N ARG A 271 24.95 -8.24 -4.45
CA ARG A 271 25.17 -6.98 -3.73
C ARG A 271 25.73 -7.19 -2.30
N ARG A 272 26.15 -8.39 -1.95
CA ARG A 272 26.67 -8.75 -0.63
C ARG A 272 28.07 -8.16 -0.39
N HIS A 273 28.20 -6.96 0.03
CA HIS A 273 29.48 -6.37 0.44
C HIS A 273 29.56 -6.03 1.92
N ALA A 274 28.47 -6.27 2.69
CA ALA A 274 28.42 -6.04 4.13
C ALA A 274 28.71 -7.34 4.88
N PRO A 275 29.61 -7.34 5.86
CA PRO A 275 29.94 -8.54 6.66
C PRO A 275 28.73 -9.12 7.39
N ASP A 276 27.73 -8.29 7.72
CA ASP A 276 26.54 -8.67 8.49
C ASP A 276 25.44 -9.36 7.66
N PHE A 277 25.63 -9.53 6.35
CA PHE A 277 24.61 -10.07 5.47
C PHE A 277 24.64 -11.62 5.35
N ALA A 278 25.59 -12.29 5.97
CA ALA A 278 25.73 -13.75 5.91
C ALA A 278 24.55 -14.50 6.52
N GLU A 279 23.99 -13.99 7.63
CA GLU A 279 22.84 -14.58 8.30
C GLU A 279 21.58 -14.48 7.44
N ALA A 280 21.32 -13.31 6.83
CA ALA A 280 20.20 -13.10 5.91
C ALA A 280 20.29 -14.08 4.72
N VAL A 281 21.47 -14.28 4.14
CA VAL A 281 21.70 -15.24 3.05
C VAL A 281 21.41 -16.69 3.51
N ALA A 282 21.85 -17.07 4.71
CA ALA A 282 21.58 -18.38 5.26
C ALA A 282 20.08 -18.61 5.48
N ASP A 283 19.38 -17.56 5.99
CA ASP A 283 17.93 -17.58 6.18
C ASP A 283 17.19 -17.75 4.85
N MET A 284 17.55 -16.96 3.84
CA MET A 284 16.94 -17.05 2.49
C MET A 284 17.13 -18.47 1.88
N ARG A 285 18.31 -19.08 2.07
CA ARG A 285 18.58 -20.45 1.61
C ARG A 285 17.68 -21.48 2.27
N ARG A 286 17.52 -21.41 3.60
CA ARG A 286 16.63 -22.32 4.34
C ARG A 286 15.19 -22.18 3.87
N LYS A 287 14.72 -20.95 3.71
CA LYS A 287 13.35 -20.66 3.25
C LYS A 287 13.10 -21.13 1.82
N LEU A 288 14.05 -20.93 0.90
CA LEU A 288 13.96 -21.44 -0.47
C LEU A 288 13.90 -22.98 -0.49
N ALA A 289 14.78 -23.68 0.26
CA ALA A 289 14.74 -25.12 0.35
C ALA A 289 13.36 -25.61 0.78
N ARG A 290 12.79 -25.01 1.83
CA ARG A 290 11.43 -25.31 2.30
C ARG A 290 10.36 -25.08 1.22
N MET A 291 10.44 -23.98 0.46
CA MET A 291 9.47 -23.71 -0.61
C MET A 291 9.52 -24.80 -1.70
N TYR A 292 10.71 -25.25 -2.09
CA TYR A 292 10.87 -26.33 -3.05
C TYR A 292 10.37 -27.69 -2.53
N GLU A 293 10.62 -28.01 -1.25
CA GLU A 293 10.09 -29.23 -0.61
C GLU A 293 8.56 -29.23 -0.62
N VAL A 294 7.94 -28.11 -0.23
CA VAL A 294 6.48 -27.98 -0.23
C VAL A 294 5.92 -28.10 -1.65
N LYS A 295 6.56 -27.41 -2.62
CA LYS A 295 6.12 -27.47 -4.02
C LYS A 295 6.19 -28.87 -4.61
N ALA A 296 7.22 -29.65 -4.28
CA ALA A 296 7.37 -31.04 -4.74
C ALA A 296 6.29 -31.99 -4.17
N GLN A 297 5.54 -31.56 -3.15
CA GLN A 297 4.44 -32.32 -2.51
C GLN A 297 3.06 -31.91 -3.00
N LEU A 298 2.96 -30.84 -3.82
CA LEU A 298 1.71 -30.47 -4.47
C LEU A 298 1.35 -31.50 -5.52
N PRO A 299 0.06 -31.88 -5.63
CA PRO A 299 -0.40 -32.92 -6.55
C PRO A 299 -0.21 -32.58 -8.01
#